data_c98dbe2d89431f962f8d16553b65d010
#
_entry.id   c98dbe2d89431f962f8d16553b65d010
#
_cell.length_a   1.000
_cell.length_b   1.000
_cell.length_c   1.000
_cell.angle_alpha   90.00
_cell.angle_beta   90.00
_cell.angle_gamma   90.00
#
_symmetry.space_group_name_H-M   'P 1'
#
loop_
_entity.id
_entity.type
_entity.pdbx_description
1 polymer ?
#
loop_
_entity_poly.entity_id
_entity_poly.type
_entity_poly.pdbx_seq_one_letter_code
_entity_poly.pdbx_strand_id
1 'polypeptide(L)'
;MLNKYIALYDKIVQDLVDLHNANQHFRNKISQTSALEVRRAVKSLHSNSNQLRSEVLKVQKEHKQWLKTQRLEYKARLKAQKKPSFKKKEK
;
A
#
# COMPACT_ATOMS: atom_id res chain seq x y z
N MET A 1 -8.53 4.06 -3.62
CA MET A 1 -7.10 3.83 -3.84
C MET A 1 -6.44 3.07 -2.71
N LEU A 2 -6.65 3.48 -1.47
CA LEU A 2 -5.96 2.84 -0.33
C LEU A 2 -6.76 1.76 0.39
N ASN A 3 -8.00 1.53 0.02
CA ASN A 3 -8.85 0.58 0.75
C ASN A 3 -8.28 -0.84 0.77
N LYS A 4 -7.82 -1.31 -0.38
CA LYS A 4 -7.24 -2.64 -0.48
C LYS A 4 -5.90 -2.71 0.25
N TYR A 5 -5.11 -1.65 0.15
CA TYR A 5 -3.84 -1.56 0.87
C TYR A 5 -4.05 -1.67 2.38
N ILE A 6 -5.00 -0.91 2.91
CA ILE A 6 -5.31 -0.92 4.34
C ILE A 6 -5.76 -2.31 4.80
N ALA A 7 -6.63 -2.95 4.02
CA ALA A 7 -7.11 -4.29 4.34
C ALA A 7 -5.98 -5.31 4.37
N LEU A 8 -5.05 -5.23 3.41
CA LEU A 8 -3.90 -6.12 3.37
C LEU A 8 -2.94 -5.86 4.52
N TYR A 9 -2.74 -4.60 4.86
CA TYR A 9 -1.89 -4.23 5.99
C TYR A 9 -2.46 -4.80 7.30
N ASP A 10 -3.78 -4.68 7.49
CA ASP A 10 -4.45 -5.20 8.67
C ASP A 10 -4.29 -6.72 8.78
N LYS A 11 -4.34 -7.42 7.66
CA LYS A 11 -4.10 -8.86 7.63
C LYS A 11 -2.69 -9.20 8.10
N ILE A 12 -1.70 -8.39 7.68
CA ILE A 12 -0.31 -8.60 8.09
C ILE A 12 -0.15 -8.36 9.58
N VAL A 13 -0.80 -7.35 10.13
CA VAL A 13 -0.77 -7.09 11.56
C VAL A 13 -1.34 -8.29 12.31
N GLN A 14 -2.45 -8.85 11.82
CA GLN A 14 -3.04 -10.05 12.42
C GLN A 14 -2.08 -11.24 12.31
N ASP A 15 -1.43 -11.42 11.16
CA ASP A 15 -0.45 -12.48 10.98
C ASP A 15 0.70 -12.35 11.97
N LEU A 16 1.14 -11.11 12.26
CA LEU A 16 2.19 -10.88 13.24
C LEU A 16 1.76 -11.26 14.64
N VAL A 17 0.52 -10.96 15.00
CA VAL A 17 -0.04 -11.39 16.29
C VAL A 17 -0.09 -12.90 16.37
N ASP A 18 -0.57 -13.55 15.32
CA ASP A 18 -0.65 -15.01 15.24
C ASP A 18 0.73 -15.64 15.35
N LEU A 19 1.70 -15.06 14.65
CA LEU A 19 3.09 -15.54 14.70
C LEU A 19 3.67 -15.39 16.11
N HIS A 20 3.39 -14.27 16.75
CA HIS A 20 3.88 -14.02 18.11
C HIS A 20 3.33 -15.07 19.06
N ASN A 21 2.03 -15.33 18.98
CA ASN A 21 1.39 -16.33 19.84
C ASN A 21 1.91 -17.74 19.55
N ALA A 22 2.06 -18.08 18.28
CA ALA A 22 2.59 -19.38 17.87
C ALA A 22 4.03 -19.54 18.34
N ASN A 23 4.83 -18.48 18.26
CA ASN A 23 6.21 -18.47 18.73
C ASN A 23 6.28 -18.74 20.24
N GLN A 24 5.40 -18.10 21.02
CA GLN A 24 5.38 -18.33 22.47
C GLN A 24 5.01 -19.77 22.80
N HIS A 25 4.01 -20.33 22.12
CA HIS A 25 3.63 -21.73 22.29
C HIS A 25 4.81 -22.66 21.99
N PHE A 26 5.49 -22.41 20.87
CA PHE A 26 6.60 -23.24 20.44
C PHE A 26 7.76 -23.17 21.45
N ARG A 27 8.05 -21.98 21.95
CA ARG A 27 9.14 -21.81 22.93
C ARG A 27 8.79 -22.45 24.26
N ASN A 28 7.51 -22.43 24.66
CA ASN A 28 7.08 -23.01 25.91
C ASN A 28 6.99 -24.52 25.85
N LYS A 29 6.54 -25.05 24.71
CA LYS A 29 6.39 -26.49 24.54
C LYS A 29 6.66 -26.85 23.09
N ILE A 30 7.83 -27.38 22.83
CA ILE A 30 8.22 -27.81 21.50
C ILE A 30 7.47 -29.09 21.15
N SER A 31 6.65 -29.04 20.10
CA SER A 31 5.88 -30.18 19.64
C SER A 31 5.61 -30.03 18.15
N GLN A 32 5.09 -31.09 17.52
CA GLN A 32 4.73 -31.02 16.11
C GLN A 32 3.60 -30.00 15.90
N THR A 33 2.65 -29.94 16.81
CA THR A 33 1.53 -29.02 16.70
C THR A 33 2.00 -27.58 16.80
N SER A 34 2.82 -27.26 17.78
CA SER A 34 3.32 -25.88 17.95
C SER A 34 4.22 -25.46 16.80
N ALA A 35 5.04 -26.39 16.29
CA ALA A 35 5.87 -26.12 15.13
C ALA A 35 5.01 -25.84 13.89
N LEU A 36 3.93 -26.59 13.73
CA LEU A 36 3.02 -26.40 12.61
C LEU A 36 2.34 -25.04 12.68
N GLU A 37 1.96 -24.58 13.86
CA GLU A 37 1.37 -23.28 14.07
C GLU A 37 2.31 -22.17 13.61
N VAL A 38 3.59 -22.26 13.99
CA VAL A 38 4.60 -21.28 13.57
C VAL A 38 4.73 -21.28 12.07
N ARG A 39 4.84 -22.45 11.45
CA ARG A 39 4.99 -22.54 10.00
C ARG A 39 3.78 -21.98 9.26
N ARG A 40 2.58 -22.23 9.76
CA ARG A 40 1.37 -21.69 9.15
C ARG A 40 1.32 -20.18 9.24
N ALA A 41 1.68 -19.63 10.40
CA ALA A 41 1.71 -18.18 10.59
C ALA A 41 2.72 -17.52 9.66
N VAL A 42 3.91 -18.11 9.51
CA VAL A 42 4.94 -17.59 8.61
C VAL A 42 4.45 -17.66 7.16
N LYS A 43 3.81 -18.73 6.77
CA LYS A 43 3.30 -18.89 5.42
C LYS A 43 2.24 -17.84 5.09
N SER A 44 1.32 -17.61 6.02
CA SER A 44 0.29 -16.60 5.87
C SER A 44 0.89 -15.21 5.75
N LEU A 45 1.84 -14.91 6.62
CA LEU A 45 2.54 -13.62 6.61
C LEU A 45 3.27 -13.41 5.27
N HIS A 46 3.93 -14.44 4.78
CA HIS A 46 4.65 -14.37 3.52
C HIS A 46 3.70 -14.09 2.35
N SER A 47 2.60 -14.83 2.30
CA SER A 47 1.59 -14.67 1.24
C SER A 47 1.00 -13.26 1.26
N ASN A 48 0.60 -12.79 2.44
CA ASN A 48 0.00 -11.47 2.58
C ASN A 48 1.02 -10.36 2.32
N SER A 49 2.28 -10.59 2.67
CA SER A 49 3.36 -9.64 2.39
C SER A 49 3.58 -9.47 0.88
N ASN A 50 3.53 -10.57 0.13
CA ASN A 50 3.66 -10.50 -1.32
C ASN A 50 2.49 -9.74 -1.95
N GLN A 51 1.29 -9.96 -1.44
CA GLN A 51 0.12 -9.23 -1.92
C GLN A 51 0.22 -7.75 -1.60
N LEU A 52 0.70 -7.43 -0.40
CA LEU A 52 0.88 -6.04 0.00
C LEU A 52 1.91 -5.35 -0.89
N ARG A 53 3.01 -6.04 -1.19
CA ARG A 53 4.03 -5.48 -2.08
C ARG A 53 3.44 -5.15 -3.44
N SER A 54 2.65 -6.06 -4.00
CA SER A 54 2.00 -5.82 -5.28
C SER A 54 1.05 -4.62 -5.20
N GLU A 55 0.32 -4.51 -4.10
CA GLU A 55 -0.63 -3.43 -3.92
C GLU A 55 0.09 -2.07 -3.77
N VAL A 56 1.23 -2.07 -3.08
CA VAL A 56 2.05 -0.85 -2.95
C VAL A 56 2.46 -0.35 -4.33
N LEU A 57 2.90 -1.25 -5.20
CA LEU A 57 3.28 -0.87 -6.56
C LEU A 57 2.11 -0.31 -7.35
N LYS A 58 0.93 -0.90 -7.18
CA LYS A 58 -0.29 -0.41 -7.83
C LYS A 58 -0.64 1.00 -7.36
N VAL A 59 -0.66 1.20 -6.05
CA VAL A 59 -0.98 2.49 -5.45
C VAL A 59 0.02 3.54 -5.92
N GLN A 60 1.28 3.19 -5.98
CA GLN A 60 2.34 4.08 -6.43
C GLN A 60 2.12 4.51 -7.87
N LYS A 61 1.76 3.56 -8.74
CA LYS A 61 1.46 3.85 -10.14
C LYS A 61 0.24 4.76 -10.27
N GLU A 62 -0.81 4.45 -9.52
CA GLU A 62 -2.03 5.25 -9.53
C GLU A 62 -1.76 6.67 -9.05
N HIS A 63 -0.94 6.80 -8.02
CA HIS A 63 -0.59 8.11 -7.49
C HIS A 63 0.22 8.93 -8.50
N LYS A 64 1.15 8.29 -9.19
CA LYS A 64 1.93 8.96 -10.24
C LYS A 64 1.01 9.46 -11.36
N GLN A 65 0.05 8.63 -11.74
CA GLN A 65 -0.91 8.99 -12.77
C GLN A 65 -1.78 10.16 -12.33
N TRP A 66 -2.23 10.09 -11.08
CA TRP A 66 -3.02 11.17 -10.48
C TRP A 66 -2.24 12.48 -10.47
N LEU A 67 -0.96 12.44 -10.07
CA LEU A 67 -0.11 13.62 -10.06
C LEU A 67 0.06 14.20 -11.45
N LYS A 68 0.23 13.34 -12.45
CA LYS A 68 0.31 13.79 -13.84
C LYS A 68 -0.94 14.53 -14.26
N THR A 69 -2.08 13.95 -13.94
CA THR A 69 -3.38 14.54 -14.26
C THR A 69 -3.53 15.90 -13.59
N GLN A 70 -3.17 15.99 -12.31
CA GLN A 70 -3.24 17.24 -11.57
C GLN A 70 -2.35 18.31 -12.18
N ARG A 71 -1.15 17.94 -12.58
CA ARG A 71 -0.22 18.88 -13.22
C ARG A 71 -0.76 19.39 -14.54
N LEU A 72 -1.33 18.50 -15.33
CA LEU A 72 -1.89 18.90 -16.62
C LEU A 72 -3.09 19.81 -16.44
N GLU A 73 -3.94 19.50 -15.48
CA GLU A 73 -5.10 20.34 -15.17
C GLU A 73 -4.66 21.72 -14.67
N TYR A 74 -3.65 21.77 -13.83
CA TYR A 74 -3.12 23.00 -13.30
C TYR A 74 -2.56 23.87 -14.43
N LYS A 75 -1.78 23.26 -15.30
CA LYS A 75 -1.21 23.96 -16.46
C LYS A 75 -2.30 24.49 -17.38
N ALA A 76 -3.33 23.68 -17.61
CA ALA A 76 -4.45 24.10 -18.45
C ALA A 76 -5.18 25.30 -17.83
N ARG A 77 -5.38 25.29 -16.53
CA ARG A 77 -6.01 26.40 -15.84
C ARG A 77 -5.17 27.67 -15.92
N LEU A 78 -3.86 27.54 -15.73
CA LEU A 78 -2.96 28.66 -15.83
C LEU A 78 -2.98 29.26 -17.22
N LYS A 79 -2.97 28.40 -18.24
CA LYS A 79 -3.04 28.86 -19.62
C LYS A 79 -4.32 29.63 -19.88
N ALA A 80 -5.44 29.11 -19.41
CA ALA A 80 -6.72 29.76 -19.60
C ALA A 80 -6.76 31.11 -18.92
N GLN A 81 -6.21 31.20 -17.73
CA GLN A 81 -6.18 32.45 -16.97
C GLN A 81 -5.21 33.46 -17.59
N LYS A 82 -4.05 32.97 -18.02
CA LYS A 82 -3.01 33.85 -18.55
C LYS A 82 -3.35 34.42 -19.92
N LYS A 83 -4.10 33.71 -20.71
CA LYS A 83 -4.42 34.14 -22.06
C LYS A 83 -4.99 35.57 -22.10
N PRO A 84 -6.04 35.88 -21.37
CA PRO A 84 -6.57 37.25 -21.39
C PRO A 84 -5.55 38.27 -20.95
N SER A 85 -4.84 37.95 -19.87
CA SER A 85 -3.81 38.85 -19.34
C SER A 85 -2.69 39.05 -20.34
N PHE A 86 -2.28 37.97 -20.97
CA PHE A 86 -1.23 38.00 -21.94
C PHE A 86 -1.59 38.88 -23.12
N LYS A 87 -2.79 38.75 -23.62
CA LYS A 87 -3.27 39.58 -24.69
C LYS A 87 -3.25 41.05 -24.35
N LYS A 88 -3.65 41.36 -23.14
CA LYS A 88 -3.62 42.74 -22.69
C LYS A 88 -2.21 43.30 -22.67
N LYS A 89 -1.26 42.51 -22.25
CA LYS A 89 0.12 42.94 -22.13
C LYS A 89 0.74 43.23 -23.49
N GLU A 90 0.33 42.48 -24.46
CA GLU A 90 0.88 42.65 -25.79
C GLU A 90 0.52 43.99 -26.42
N LYS A 91 -0.52 44.55 -25.94
CA LYS A 91 -0.94 45.87 -26.45
C LYS A 91 -0.31 46.99 -25.68
#